data_7963c264562ca9891be7c74f15ae5b83
#
_entry.id   7963c264562ca9891be7c74f15ae5b83
#
_cell.length_a   1.000
_cell.length_b   1.000
_cell.length_c   1.000
_cell.angle_alpha   90.00
_cell.angle_beta   90.00
_cell.angle_gamma   90.00
#
_symmetry.space_group_name_H-M   'P 1'
#
loop_
_entity.id
_entity.type
_entity.pdbx_description
1 polymer ?
#
loop_
_entity_poly.entity_id
_entity_poly.type
_entity_poly.pdbx_seq_one_letter_code
_entity_poly.pdbx_strand_id
1 'polypeptide(L)'
;MMNRILSLINTREEIIQMSGLNNHLLNFKSLMIDEVQRVIIRENQEIELTYTEFEILKLLAKHPRIVLSKEQIYDIVWKESYSGDYNIIMSHIRNIREKIEDNPSKPIYIQTVWGVGYRFNKNLIA
;
A
#
# COMPACT_ATOMS: atom_id res chain seq x y z
N MET A 1 20.90 17.04 5.70
CA MET A 1 21.04 16.90 5.75
C MET A 1 21.17 16.48 5.43
N MET A 2 20.71 16.24 5.42
CA MET A 2 20.90 15.97 5.35
C MET A 2 21.07 15.70 4.97
N ASN A 3 20.91 15.87 4.90
CA ASN A 3 21.16 15.64 4.64
C ASN A 3 21.03 15.35 4.23
N ARG A 4 20.54 15.36 4.24
CA ARG A 4 20.32 15.07 4.09
C ARG A 4 19.93 14.57 3.96
N ILE A 5 19.58 14.27 3.92
CA ILE A 5 19.46 13.70 3.95
C ILE A 5 19.84 13.41 3.51
N LEU A 6 19.83 13.57 3.18
CA LEU A 6 20.46 13.33 3.01
C LEU A 6 21.13 13.08 2.31
N SER A 7 21.54 13.18 2.36
CA SER A 7 22.08 12.89 1.79
C SER A 7 22.10 12.23 1.33
N LEU A 8 21.54 12.04 1.28
CA LEU A 8 21.53 11.39 1.24
C LEU A 8 21.80 10.61 1.21
N ILE A 9 21.87 10.51 1.22
CA ILE A 9 22.14 9.69 1.29
C ILE A 9 22.52 9.08 1.18
N ASN A 10 22.43 9.60 1.51
CA ASN A 10 22.95 8.96 1.60
C ASN A 10 22.93 7.79 1.65
N THR A 11 23.25 8.18 2.41
CA THR A 11 23.39 6.76 2.24
C THR A 11 22.21 6.02 2.82
N ARG A 12 22.02 4.73 2.44
CA ARG A 12 20.89 3.96 2.93
C ARG A 12 20.99 3.73 4.44
N GLU A 13 22.19 3.45 4.91
CA GLU A 13 22.39 3.23 6.35
C GLU A 13 22.04 4.47 7.14
N GLU A 14 22.37 5.63 6.61
CA GLU A 14 22.04 6.87 7.29
C GLU A 14 20.52 7.05 7.38
N ILE A 15 19.82 6.71 6.31
CA ILE A 15 18.38 6.83 6.31
C ILE A 15 17.77 5.87 7.31
N ILE A 16 18.25 4.65 7.37
CA ILE A 16 17.74 3.65 8.30
C ILE A 16 17.95 4.06 9.74
N GLN A 17 19.08 4.70 10.01
CA GLN A 17 19.40 5.12 11.37
C GLN A 17 18.62 6.36 11.80
N MET A 18 18.07 7.10 10.85
CA MET A 18 17.22 8.22 11.20
C MET A 18 15.95 7.70 11.85
N SER A 19 15.58 8.34 12.94
CA SER A 19 14.47 7.87 13.76
C SER A 19 13.20 7.66 12.95
N GLY A 20 12.68 6.45 13.01
CA GLY A 20 11.38 6.14 12.44
C GLY A 20 11.33 5.86 10.96
N LEU A 21 12.41 6.07 10.22
CA LEU A 21 12.34 5.89 8.77
C LEU A 21 12.21 4.43 8.36
N ASN A 22 12.85 3.51 9.09
CA ASN A 22 12.71 2.10 8.78
C ASN A 22 11.31 1.57 9.04
N ASN A 23 10.50 2.30 9.83
CA ASN A 23 9.11 1.93 10.06
C ASN A 23 8.22 2.22 8.85
N HIS A 24 8.75 2.91 7.84
CA HIS A 24 8.01 3.22 6.61
C HIS A 24 8.26 2.18 5.52
N LEU A 25 9.03 1.14 5.82
CA LEU A 25 9.27 0.04 4.89
C LEU A 25 8.39 -1.12 5.31
N LEU A 26 7.48 -1.49 4.42
CA LEU A 26 6.55 -2.59 4.66
C LEU A 26 6.94 -3.74 3.75
N ASN A 27 7.24 -4.89 4.35
CA ASN A 27 7.69 -6.06 3.61
C ASN A 27 6.69 -7.19 3.74
N PHE A 28 6.22 -7.70 2.60
CA PHE A 28 5.22 -8.74 2.55
C PHE A 28 5.61 -9.76 1.48
N LYS A 29 6.21 -10.88 1.89
CA LYS A 29 6.58 -11.91 0.93
C LYS A 29 7.47 -11.32 -0.17
N SER A 30 6.97 -11.20 -1.40
CA SER A 30 7.75 -10.66 -2.51
C SER A 30 7.48 -9.17 -2.77
N LEU A 31 6.69 -8.54 -1.91
CA LEU A 31 6.26 -7.16 -2.11
C LEU A 31 6.85 -6.27 -1.03
N MET A 32 7.44 -5.15 -1.44
CA MET A 32 7.91 -4.14 -0.50
C MET A 32 7.27 -2.81 -0.83
N ILE A 33 6.79 -2.12 0.19
CA ILE A 33 6.19 -0.80 0.06
C ILE A 33 7.05 0.18 0.83
N ASP A 34 7.58 1.18 0.14
CA ASP A 34 8.36 2.24 0.76
C ASP A 34 7.50 3.49 0.83
N GLU A 35 7.03 3.81 2.03
CA GLU A 35 6.13 4.96 2.20
C GLU A 35 6.83 6.28 1.99
N VAL A 36 8.11 6.35 2.30
CA VAL A 36 8.86 7.61 2.17
C VAL A 36 9.07 7.96 0.71
N GLN A 37 9.52 7.00 -0.08
CA GLN A 37 9.76 7.22 -1.51
C GLN A 37 8.53 7.01 -2.37
N ARG A 38 7.48 6.44 -1.79
CA ARG A 38 6.24 6.07 -2.49
C ARG A 38 6.53 5.11 -3.63
N VAL A 39 7.31 4.09 -3.32
CA VAL A 39 7.78 3.10 -4.28
C VAL A 39 7.27 1.72 -3.88
N ILE A 40 6.81 0.97 -4.85
CA ILE A 40 6.42 -0.42 -4.67
C ILE A 40 7.44 -1.27 -5.43
N ILE A 41 8.00 -2.27 -4.75
CA ILE A 41 8.94 -3.19 -5.38
C ILE A 41 8.39 -4.59 -5.24
N ARG A 42 8.30 -5.30 -6.36
CA ARG A 42 7.83 -6.67 -6.39
C ARG A 42 8.84 -7.49 -7.17
N GLU A 43 9.41 -8.49 -6.48
CA GLU A 43 10.40 -9.38 -7.11
C GLU A 43 11.51 -8.57 -7.79
N ASN A 44 12.02 -7.57 -7.06
CA ASN A 44 13.13 -6.72 -7.49
C ASN A 44 12.78 -5.79 -8.65
N GLN A 45 11.50 -5.63 -8.96
CA GLN A 45 11.07 -4.70 -10.00
C GLN A 45 10.19 -3.63 -9.39
N GLU A 46 10.47 -2.39 -9.76
CA GLU A 46 9.65 -1.28 -9.31
C GLU A 46 8.33 -1.25 -10.06
N ILE A 47 7.24 -1.08 -9.31
CA ILE A 47 5.90 -1.01 -9.88
C ILE A 47 5.36 0.38 -9.65
N GLU A 48 4.84 0.98 -10.71
CA GLU A 48 4.29 2.32 -10.65
C GLU A 48 2.79 2.26 -10.37
N LEU A 49 2.37 2.94 -9.30
CA LEU A 49 0.96 3.11 -8.97
C LEU A 49 0.60 4.57 -9.08
N THR A 50 -0.66 4.85 -9.39
CA THR A 50 -1.14 6.22 -9.29
C THR A 50 -1.17 6.64 -7.84
N TYR A 51 -1.31 7.95 -7.59
CA TYR A 51 -1.39 8.47 -6.23
C TYR A 51 -2.48 7.77 -5.43
N THR A 52 -3.68 7.67 -5.99
CA THR A 52 -4.82 7.08 -5.30
C THR A 52 -4.60 5.59 -5.05
N GLU A 53 -4.08 4.87 -6.04
CA GLU A 53 -3.78 3.46 -5.88
C GLU A 53 -2.79 3.23 -4.76
N PHE A 54 -1.75 4.05 -4.71
CA PHE A 54 -0.75 3.92 -3.66
C PHE A 54 -1.37 4.18 -2.29
N GLU A 55 -2.20 5.21 -2.16
CA GLU A 55 -2.84 5.52 -0.88
C GLU A 55 -3.74 4.40 -0.41
N ILE A 56 -4.49 3.79 -1.31
CA ILE A 56 -5.36 2.67 -0.95
C ILE A 56 -4.52 1.47 -0.50
N LEU A 57 -3.51 1.12 -1.28
CA LEU A 57 -2.66 -0.03 -0.94
C LEU A 57 -1.96 0.19 0.39
N LYS A 58 -1.41 1.38 0.60
CA LYS A 58 -0.74 1.71 1.84
C LYS A 58 -1.68 1.59 3.03
N LEU A 59 -2.88 2.11 2.89
CA LEU A 59 -3.88 2.04 3.96
C LEU A 59 -4.16 0.60 4.36
N LEU A 60 -4.40 -0.26 3.38
CA LEU A 60 -4.70 -1.66 3.66
C LEU A 60 -3.49 -2.37 4.25
N ALA A 61 -2.31 -2.13 3.70
CA ALA A 61 -1.11 -2.83 4.13
C ALA A 61 -0.69 -2.46 5.54
N LYS A 62 -0.99 -1.25 5.97
CA LYS A 62 -0.65 -0.81 7.33
C LYS A 62 -1.64 -1.34 8.37
N HIS A 63 -2.77 -1.86 7.94
CA HIS A 63 -3.81 -2.35 8.86
C HIS A 63 -4.29 -3.74 8.41
N PRO A 64 -3.39 -4.72 8.36
CA PRO A 64 -3.73 -6.02 7.74
C PRO A 64 -4.76 -6.83 8.52
N ARG A 65 -5.06 -6.44 9.75
CA ARG A 65 -6.03 -7.18 10.56
C ARG A 65 -7.41 -6.54 10.51
N ILE A 66 -7.57 -5.48 9.73
CA ILE A 66 -8.83 -4.73 9.69
C ILE A 66 -9.42 -4.86 8.30
N VAL A 67 -10.71 -5.22 8.25
CA VAL A 67 -11.46 -5.20 7.00
C VAL A 67 -12.08 -3.83 6.88
N LEU A 68 -11.77 -3.14 5.78
CA LEU A 68 -12.30 -1.81 5.53
C LEU A 68 -13.35 -1.87 4.43
N SER A 69 -14.48 -1.24 4.68
CA SER A 69 -15.54 -1.14 3.69
C SER A 69 -15.14 -0.14 2.60
N LYS A 70 -15.85 -0.19 1.48
CA LYS A 70 -15.65 0.79 0.41
C LYS A 70 -15.79 2.21 0.93
N GLU A 71 -16.80 2.41 1.75
CA GLU A 71 -17.08 3.73 2.32
C GLU A 71 -15.93 4.19 3.22
N GLN A 72 -15.42 3.30 4.05
CA GLN A 72 -14.31 3.64 4.94
C GLN A 72 -13.05 3.97 4.15
N ILE A 73 -12.75 3.18 3.13
CA ILE A 73 -11.58 3.46 2.28
C ILE A 73 -11.72 4.83 1.63
N TYR A 74 -12.90 5.11 1.09
CA TYR A 74 -13.13 6.40 0.45
C TYR A 74 -12.93 7.54 1.42
N ASP A 75 -13.59 7.47 2.58
CA ASP A 75 -13.53 8.55 3.57
C ASP A 75 -12.09 8.84 4.00
N ILE A 76 -11.31 7.80 4.20
CA ILE A 76 -9.93 7.97 4.68
C ILE A 76 -9.03 8.51 3.58
N VAL A 77 -9.12 7.96 2.37
CA VAL A 77 -8.21 8.33 1.28
C VAL A 77 -8.57 9.69 0.70
N TRP A 78 -9.86 9.93 0.46
CA TRP A 78 -10.30 11.20 -0.12
C TRP A 78 -10.49 12.29 0.93
N LYS A 79 -10.56 11.92 2.21
CA LYS A 79 -10.72 12.84 3.34
C LYS A 79 -12.00 13.63 3.23
N GLU A 80 -13.04 12.98 2.73
CA GLU A 80 -14.37 13.56 2.63
C GLU A 80 -15.40 12.45 2.68
N SER A 81 -16.64 12.82 2.92
CA SER A 81 -17.70 11.82 3.07
C SER A 81 -17.97 11.11 1.75
N TYR A 82 -18.22 9.82 1.84
CA TYR A 82 -18.51 8.99 0.69
C TYR A 82 -19.76 9.50 -0.03
N SER A 83 -19.68 9.61 -1.35
CA SER A 83 -20.76 10.21 -2.15
C SER A 83 -21.66 9.18 -2.80
N GLY A 84 -21.39 7.89 -2.61
CA GLY A 84 -22.25 6.85 -3.14
C GLY A 84 -21.80 6.19 -4.42
N ASP A 85 -20.64 6.54 -4.95
CA ASP A 85 -20.14 5.91 -6.15
C ASP A 85 -19.27 4.71 -5.75
N TYR A 86 -19.90 3.56 -5.63
CA TYR A 86 -19.21 2.34 -5.20
C TYR A 86 -18.19 1.86 -6.21
N ASN A 87 -18.37 2.21 -7.48
CA ASN A 87 -17.52 1.67 -8.53
C ASN A 87 -16.10 2.22 -8.47
N ILE A 88 -15.93 3.41 -7.92
CA ILE A 88 -14.61 4.02 -7.91
C ILE A 88 -13.61 3.20 -7.10
N ILE A 89 -14.02 2.72 -5.92
CA ILE A 89 -13.14 1.90 -5.09
C ILE A 89 -12.88 0.56 -5.76
N MET A 90 -13.92 -0.06 -6.29
CA MET A 90 -13.76 -1.36 -6.94
C MET A 90 -12.81 -1.26 -8.14
N SER A 91 -12.91 -0.18 -8.90
CA SER A 91 -12.01 0.03 -10.04
C SER A 91 -10.56 0.18 -9.61
N HIS A 92 -10.32 0.96 -8.55
CA HIS A 92 -8.97 1.13 -8.04
C HIS A 92 -8.41 -0.19 -7.51
N ILE A 93 -9.21 -0.96 -6.78
CA ILE A 93 -8.77 -2.26 -6.27
C ILE A 93 -8.40 -3.18 -7.44
N ARG A 94 -9.22 -3.21 -8.48
CA ARG A 94 -8.92 -4.03 -9.65
C ARG A 94 -7.60 -3.62 -10.29
N ASN A 95 -7.40 -2.31 -10.44
CA ASN A 95 -6.18 -1.81 -11.06
C ASN A 95 -4.93 -2.12 -10.22
N ILE A 96 -5.05 -1.99 -8.90
CA ILE A 96 -3.95 -2.35 -8.01
C ILE A 96 -3.62 -3.83 -8.16
N ARG A 97 -4.64 -4.68 -8.15
CA ARG A 97 -4.43 -6.13 -8.27
C ARG A 97 -3.74 -6.49 -9.59
N GLU A 98 -4.11 -5.83 -10.68
CA GLU A 98 -3.46 -6.09 -11.95
C GLU A 98 -1.98 -5.75 -11.93
N LYS A 99 -1.58 -4.84 -11.06
CA LYS A 99 -0.20 -4.39 -10.99
C LYS A 99 0.64 -5.17 -9.99
N ILE A 100 0.05 -5.64 -8.89
CA ILE A 100 0.84 -6.27 -7.83
C ILE A 100 0.59 -7.76 -7.65
N GLU A 101 -0.54 -8.31 -8.10
CA GLU A 101 -0.86 -9.72 -7.92
C GLU A 101 -0.31 -10.55 -9.07
N ASP A 102 0.19 -11.75 -8.78
CA ASP A 102 0.57 -12.68 -9.83
C ASP A 102 -0.62 -13.06 -10.69
N ASN A 103 -1.74 -13.31 -10.03
CA ASN A 103 -2.98 -13.64 -10.69
C ASN A 103 -4.07 -12.78 -10.09
N PRO A 104 -4.48 -11.70 -10.78
CA PRO A 104 -5.49 -10.79 -10.22
C PRO A 104 -6.81 -11.48 -9.91
N SER A 105 -7.12 -12.61 -10.58
CA SER A 105 -8.36 -13.35 -10.31
C SER A 105 -8.27 -14.17 -9.03
N LYS A 106 -7.04 -14.40 -8.54
CA LYS A 106 -6.81 -15.13 -7.29
C LYS A 106 -5.82 -14.33 -6.45
N PRO A 107 -6.22 -13.17 -5.97
CA PRO A 107 -5.30 -12.26 -5.30
C PRO A 107 -4.84 -12.80 -3.96
N ILE A 108 -3.57 -12.63 -3.67
CA ILE A 108 -3.01 -13.03 -2.38
C ILE A 108 -2.71 -11.83 -1.49
N TYR A 109 -2.48 -10.66 -2.06
CA TYR A 109 -2.17 -9.48 -1.26
C TYR A 109 -3.43 -8.75 -0.78
N ILE A 110 -4.33 -8.43 -1.69
CA ILE A 110 -5.58 -7.74 -1.34
C ILE A 110 -6.72 -8.73 -1.43
N GLN A 111 -7.33 -9.02 -0.30
CA GLN A 111 -8.41 -9.99 -0.21
C GLN A 111 -9.75 -9.28 -0.15
N THR A 112 -10.74 -9.85 -0.84
CA THR A 112 -12.12 -9.39 -0.73
C THR A 112 -12.78 -10.17 0.41
N VAL A 113 -13.43 -9.45 1.31
CA VAL A 113 -14.27 -10.08 2.32
C VAL A 113 -15.71 -9.80 1.89
N TRP A 114 -16.35 -10.81 1.34
CA TRP A 114 -17.64 -10.65 0.69
C TRP A 114 -18.69 -10.08 1.64
N GLY A 115 -19.38 -9.07 1.17
CA GLY A 115 -20.40 -8.39 1.96
C GLY A 115 -19.85 -7.39 2.97
N VAL A 116 -18.52 -7.28 3.10
CA VAL A 116 -17.91 -6.38 4.09
C VAL A 116 -16.98 -5.38 3.44
N GLY A 117 -15.96 -5.85 2.71
CA GLY A 117 -15.00 -4.94 2.11
C GLY A 117 -13.71 -5.63 1.73
N TYR A 118 -12.60 -4.96 2.00
CA TYR A 118 -11.29 -5.44 1.59
C TYR A 118 -10.32 -5.41 2.76
N ARG A 119 -9.32 -6.28 2.69
CA ARG A 119 -8.24 -6.28 3.68
C ARG A 119 -6.95 -6.74 3.03
N PHE A 120 -5.83 -6.35 3.64
CA PHE A 120 -4.54 -6.91 3.24
C PHE A 120 -4.35 -8.25 3.93
N ASN A 121 -3.70 -9.19 3.26
CA ASN A 121 -3.53 -10.55 3.79
C ASN A 121 -2.54 -10.52 4.95
N LYS A 122 -3.05 -10.72 6.16
CA LYS A 122 -2.23 -10.64 7.38
C LYS A 122 -1.19 -11.75 7.48
N ASN A 123 -1.34 -12.80 6.70
CA ASN A 123 -0.43 -13.95 6.77
C ASN A 123 0.84 -13.73 5.98
N LEU A 124 0.98 -12.60 5.28
CA LEU A 124 2.15 -12.29 4.49
C LEU A 124 3.14 -11.37 5.19
N ILE A 125 2.86 -11.00 6.42
CA ILE A 125 3.73 -10.09 7.17
C ILE A 125 5.02 -10.82 7.50
N ALA A 126 6.14 -10.19 7.11
CA ALA A 126 7.46 -10.77 7.33
C ALA A 126 7.90 -10.63 8.79
#